data_b2ee04e738fdafccd82edbcfb74d6f56
#
_entry.id   b2ee04e738fdafccd82edbcfb74d6f56
#
_cell.length_a   1.000
_cell.length_b   1.000
_cell.length_c   1.000
_cell.angle_alpha   90.00
_cell.angle_beta   90.00
_cell.angle_gamma   90.00
#
_symmetry.space_group_name_H-M   'P 1'
#
loop_
_entity.id
_entity.type
_entity.pdbx_description
1 polymer ?
#
loop_
_entity_poly.entity_id
_entity_poly.type
_entity_poly.pdbx_seq_one_letter_code
_entity_poly.pdbx_strand_id
1 'polypeptide(L)'
;MAFQGSLEELPLPDIIQLVSVSGKTGMFLLESAGAKGEIYLREGRIVHARTGDLTGEEAIYELAIWREGDFVFTPGEETEVTSIQKSNTNLLMEAARRIDEWQVLSKRIPSTRLVPVFTNQATTTSVSLTPQEWSLISRIDERRSIEEVAVSLGISPFEVCKTIYGLITSGLVDLKEDLNRLGTDRLKEMTSEELSGLAETLHEQARSLLNGHEKQVELEGAFKMSRTELAGGRGVDAIIDLVRADEKVVSAVLGPNQSKAFLSRVEQLLKAS
;
A
#
# COMPACT_ATOMS: atom_id res chain seq x y z
N MET A 1 -8.46 34.08 9.14
CA MET A 1 -9.17 32.90 9.70
C MET A 1 -8.59 31.68 9.02
N ALA A 2 -8.18 30.67 9.79
CA ALA A 2 -7.88 29.36 9.24
C ALA A 2 -9.19 28.74 8.72
N PHE A 3 -9.14 28.13 7.57
CA PHE A 3 -10.24 27.34 6.99
C PHE A 3 -9.85 25.89 7.12
N GLN A 4 -10.68 25.08 7.75
CA GLN A 4 -10.41 23.66 8.00
C GLN A 4 -11.67 22.82 7.81
N GLY A 5 -11.50 21.54 7.54
CA GLY A 5 -12.60 20.60 7.34
C GLY A 5 -12.10 19.19 7.06
N SER A 6 -13.02 18.32 6.68
CA SER A 6 -12.74 16.93 6.29
C SER A 6 -12.80 16.75 4.77
N LEU A 7 -11.95 15.90 4.22
CA LEU A 7 -11.97 15.52 2.81
C LEU A 7 -13.18 14.66 2.44
N GLU A 8 -13.84 14.02 3.41
CA GLU A 8 -15.09 13.29 3.21
C GLU A 8 -16.24 14.23 2.88
N GLU A 9 -16.28 15.41 3.55
CA GLU A 9 -17.34 16.41 3.35
C GLU A 9 -17.03 17.32 2.16
N LEU A 10 -15.76 17.66 1.96
CA LEU A 10 -15.31 18.56 0.91
C LEU A 10 -14.06 17.98 0.21
N PRO A 11 -14.22 17.28 -0.91
CA PRO A 11 -13.12 16.70 -1.68
C PRO A 11 -12.12 17.76 -2.15
N LEU A 12 -10.85 17.38 -2.29
CA LEU A 12 -9.78 18.29 -2.68
C LEU A 12 -10.05 19.11 -3.95
N PRO A 13 -10.67 18.55 -5.03
CA PRO A 13 -11.03 19.35 -6.21
C PRO A 13 -11.93 20.54 -5.89
N ASP A 14 -12.92 20.35 -5.00
CA ASP A 14 -13.86 21.41 -4.61
C ASP A 14 -13.15 22.48 -3.76
N ILE A 15 -12.25 22.06 -2.87
CA ILE A 15 -11.40 22.97 -2.09
C ILE A 15 -10.56 23.84 -3.02
N ILE A 16 -9.88 23.24 -4.01
CA ILE A 16 -9.07 23.96 -4.99
C ILE A 16 -9.90 24.97 -5.77
N GLN A 17 -11.09 24.58 -6.22
CA GLN A 17 -11.98 25.46 -6.95
C GLN A 17 -12.40 26.66 -6.09
N LEU A 18 -12.79 26.44 -4.83
CA LEU A 18 -13.20 27.47 -3.90
C LEU A 18 -12.07 28.50 -3.66
N VAL A 19 -10.84 28.02 -3.44
CA VAL A 19 -9.72 28.91 -3.14
C VAL A 19 -9.21 29.64 -4.39
N SER A 20 -9.28 28.98 -5.55
CA SER A 20 -8.95 29.62 -6.84
C SER A 20 -9.77 30.87 -7.10
N VAL A 21 -11.09 30.80 -6.83
CA VAL A 21 -12.00 31.94 -6.99
C VAL A 21 -11.75 33.02 -5.95
N SER A 22 -11.28 32.64 -4.75
CA SER A 22 -11.04 33.62 -3.66
C SER A 22 -9.77 34.43 -3.81
N GLY A 23 -8.86 34.08 -4.73
CA GLY A 23 -7.58 34.74 -4.96
C GLY A 23 -6.62 34.72 -3.77
N LYS A 24 -6.78 33.76 -2.83
CA LYS A 24 -5.97 33.70 -1.61
C LYS A 24 -4.58 33.15 -1.87
N THR A 25 -3.62 33.67 -1.08
CA THR A 25 -2.27 33.13 -0.92
C THR A 25 -2.19 32.40 0.42
N GLY A 26 -1.54 31.21 0.44
CA GLY A 26 -1.41 30.40 1.64
C GLY A 26 -1.13 28.93 1.33
N MET A 27 -1.15 28.09 2.35
CA MET A 27 -0.83 26.67 2.27
C MET A 27 -1.98 25.81 2.83
N PHE A 28 -2.35 24.78 2.11
CA PHE A 28 -3.13 23.66 2.65
C PHE A 28 -2.22 22.58 3.19
N LEU A 29 -2.45 22.19 4.42
CA LEU A 29 -1.97 20.95 5.00
C LEU A 29 -3.10 19.94 4.97
N LEU A 30 -2.84 18.77 4.41
CA LEU A 30 -3.76 17.62 4.37
C LEU A 30 -3.15 16.49 5.19
N GLU A 31 -3.97 15.79 5.97
CA GLU A 31 -3.52 14.63 6.75
C GLU A 31 -4.53 13.48 6.60
N SER A 32 -4.05 12.29 6.21
CA SER A 32 -4.86 11.10 6.05
C SER A 32 -4.04 9.85 6.39
N ALA A 33 -4.55 9.00 7.29
CA ALA A 33 -3.94 7.71 7.67
C ALA A 33 -2.43 7.79 8.00
N GLY A 34 -1.97 8.91 8.57
CA GLY A 34 -0.56 9.17 8.90
C GLY A 34 0.28 9.73 7.75
N ALA A 35 -0.27 9.86 6.55
CA ALA A 35 0.35 10.58 5.44
C ALA A 35 0.02 12.07 5.51
N LYS A 36 0.94 12.91 5.00
CA LYS A 36 0.79 14.36 4.93
C LYS A 36 0.96 14.84 3.51
N GLY A 37 0.16 15.86 3.15
CA GLY A 37 0.26 16.56 1.89
C GLY A 37 0.23 18.07 2.10
N GLU A 38 0.98 18.80 1.30
CA GLU A 38 1.01 20.25 1.32
C GLU A 38 0.75 20.80 -0.07
N ILE A 39 -0.10 21.83 -0.15
CA ILE A 39 -0.43 22.53 -1.40
C ILE A 39 -0.29 24.03 -1.17
N TYR A 40 0.61 24.66 -1.89
CA TYR A 40 0.89 26.09 -1.81
C TYR A 40 0.19 26.86 -2.93
N LEU A 41 -0.49 27.92 -2.54
CA LEU A 41 -1.19 28.82 -3.44
C LEU A 41 -0.60 30.23 -3.38
N ARG A 42 -0.52 30.86 -4.54
CA ARG A 42 -0.21 32.28 -4.69
C ARG A 42 -1.29 32.93 -5.55
N GLU A 43 -1.99 33.92 -4.97
CA GLU A 43 -3.09 34.61 -5.64
C GLU A 43 -4.16 33.66 -6.25
N GLY A 44 -4.51 32.61 -5.51
CA GLY A 44 -5.47 31.58 -5.92
C GLY A 44 -4.93 30.53 -6.90
N ARG A 45 -3.67 30.65 -7.37
CA ARG A 45 -3.04 29.65 -8.24
C ARG A 45 -2.18 28.69 -7.42
N ILE A 46 -2.32 27.40 -7.69
CA ILE A 46 -1.43 26.39 -7.13
C ILE A 46 -0.06 26.55 -7.79
N VAL A 47 0.98 26.72 -6.97
CA VAL A 47 2.36 26.93 -7.41
C VAL A 47 3.28 25.78 -7.03
N HIS A 48 2.95 25.05 -5.96
CA HIS A 48 3.72 23.91 -5.50
C HIS A 48 2.84 22.94 -4.70
N ALA A 49 3.17 21.67 -4.73
CA ALA A 49 2.59 20.66 -3.85
C ALA A 49 3.62 19.57 -3.53
N ARG A 50 3.45 18.90 -2.39
CA ARG A 50 4.23 17.72 -2.03
C ARG A 50 3.42 16.73 -1.19
N THR A 51 3.71 15.44 -1.36
CA THR A 51 3.23 14.35 -0.50
C THR A 51 4.18 13.17 -0.62
N GLY A 52 4.71 12.67 0.49
CA GLY A 52 5.79 11.70 0.46
C GLY A 52 6.96 12.18 -0.41
N ASP A 53 7.37 11.37 -1.36
CA ASP A 53 8.44 11.69 -2.32
C ASP A 53 7.93 12.40 -3.58
N LEU A 54 6.61 12.56 -3.73
CA LEU A 54 6.00 13.22 -4.88
C LEU A 54 5.96 14.72 -4.70
N THR A 55 6.26 15.44 -5.79
CA THR A 55 6.19 16.90 -5.82
C THR A 55 5.48 17.40 -7.08
N GLY A 56 5.01 18.64 -7.04
CA GLY A 56 4.39 19.28 -8.20
C GLY A 56 3.04 18.69 -8.56
N GLU A 57 2.81 18.51 -9.87
CA GLU A 57 1.52 18.04 -10.39
C GLU A 57 1.17 16.64 -9.91
N GLU A 58 2.16 15.73 -9.85
CA GLU A 58 1.95 14.35 -9.38
C GLU A 58 1.50 14.33 -7.91
N ALA A 59 2.01 15.22 -7.06
CA ALA A 59 1.54 15.35 -5.69
C ALA A 59 0.06 15.81 -5.64
N ILE A 60 -0.36 16.75 -6.49
CA ILE A 60 -1.76 17.17 -6.58
C ILE A 60 -2.66 15.99 -6.97
N TYR A 61 -2.23 15.21 -7.96
CA TYR A 61 -3.04 14.09 -8.44
C TYR A 61 -3.13 12.95 -7.42
N GLU A 62 -2.07 12.70 -6.67
CA GLU A 62 -2.07 11.74 -5.56
C GLU A 62 -2.99 12.20 -4.43
N LEU A 63 -2.91 13.48 -4.04
CA LEU A 63 -3.76 14.05 -3.00
C LEU A 63 -5.25 14.08 -3.42
N ALA A 64 -5.53 14.24 -4.71
CA ALA A 64 -6.90 14.33 -5.23
C ALA A 64 -7.69 13.01 -5.11
N ILE A 65 -7.00 11.86 -5.02
CA ILE A 65 -7.66 10.56 -4.82
C ILE A 65 -7.94 10.24 -3.35
N TRP A 66 -7.41 11.04 -2.40
CA TRP A 66 -7.73 10.87 -0.99
C TRP A 66 -9.21 11.13 -0.72
N ARG A 67 -9.88 10.21 -0.05
CA ARG A 67 -11.32 10.29 0.28
C ARG A 67 -11.58 10.58 1.73
N GLU A 68 -10.59 10.34 2.59
CA GLU A 68 -10.66 10.50 4.04
C GLU A 68 -9.49 11.36 4.51
N GLY A 69 -9.67 12.03 5.64
CA GLY A 69 -8.65 12.86 6.24
C GLY A 69 -9.11 14.30 6.44
N ASP A 70 -8.25 15.06 7.07
CA ASP A 70 -8.50 16.45 7.44
C ASP A 70 -7.63 17.40 6.62
N PHE A 71 -8.12 18.61 6.44
CA PHE A 71 -7.34 19.68 5.84
C PHE A 71 -7.40 20.98 6.67
N VAL A 72 -6.33 21.72 6.64
CA VAL A 72 -6.22 23.06 7.25
C VAL A 72 -5.58 24.00 6.24
N PHE A 73 -6.20 25.17 6.02
CA PHE A 73 -5.62 26.25 5.23
C PHE A 73 -5.03 27.33 6.13
N THR A 74 -3.75 27.61 5.95
CA THR A 74 -3.03 28.69 6.65
C THR A 74 -2.79 29.85 5.68
N PRO A 75 -3.51 30.98 5.84
CA PRO A 75 -3.32 32.15 4.99
C PRO A 75 -1.94 32.78 5.19
N GLY A 76 -1.34 33.24 4.08
CA GLY A 76 -0.06 33.95 4.11
C GLY A 76 1.17 33.05 4.27
N GLU A 77 1.01 31.75 4.34
CA GLU A 77 2.12 30.81 4.32
C GLU A 77 2.54 30.54 2.86
N GLU A 78 3.76 30.96 2.52
CA GLU A 78 4.25 30.96 1.14
C GLU A 78 5.46 30.02 0.98
N THR A 79 5.74 29.67 -0.27
CA THR A 79 6.95 28.93 -0.68
C THR A 79 7.68 29.67 -1.79
N GLU A 80 9.00 29.57 -1.81
CA GLU A 80 9.81 30.04 -2.94
C GLU A 80 9.81 29.04 -4.11
N VAL A 81 9.42 27.78 -3.83
CA VAL A 81 9.40 26.71 -4.83
C VAL A 81 8.19 26.88 -5.75
N THR A 82 8.42 26.85 -7.05
CA THR A 82 7.37 26.80 -8.08
C THR A 82 7.61 25.56 -8.94
N SER A 83 6.85 24.51 -8.67
CA SER A 83 6.94 23.23 -9.40
C SER A 83 5.72 22.98 -10.31
N ILE A 84 4.70 23.83 -10.23
CA ILE A 84 3.47 23.72 -11.00
C ILE A 84 3.29 24.98 -11.85
N GLN A 85 3.15 24.77 -13.16
CA GLN A 85 2.90 25.84 -14.14
C GLN A 85 1.51 25.74 -14.77
N LYS A 86 0.88 24.56 -14.72
CA LYS A 86 -0.48 24.35 -15.20
C LYS A 86 -1.49 25.23 -14.49
N SER A 87 -2.55 25.61 -15.19
CA SER A 87 -3.69 26.28 -14.58
C SER A 87 -4.42 25.31 -13.63
N ASN A 88 -5.07 25.85 -12.59
CA ASN A 88 -5.87 25.02 -11.67
C ASN A 88 -6.96 24.23 -12.42
N THR A 89 -7.55 24.80 -13.47
CA THR A 89 -8.54 24.09 -14.30
C THR A 89 -7.95 22.84 -14.93
N ASN A 90 -6.75 22.91 -15.49
CA ASN A 90 -6.09 21.75 -16.10
C ASN A 90 -5.69 20.71 -15.06
N LEU A 91 -5.25 21.15 -13.88
CA LEU A 91 -4.98 20.25 -12.75
C LEU A 91 -6.24 19.51 -12.31
N LEU A 92 -7.35 20.24 -12.17
CA LEU A 92 -8.64 19.68 -11.77
C LEU A 92 -9.21 18.69 -12.80
N MET A 93 -9.07 18.97 -14.10
CA MET A 93 -9.50 18.05 -15.15
C MET A 93 -8.71 16.72 -15.09
N GLU A 94 -7.40 16.81 -14.94
CA GLU A 94 -6.57 15.62 -14.82
C GLU A 94 -6.83 14.87 -13.49
N ALA A 95 -7.01 15.61 -12.39
CA ALA A 95 -7.41 15.02 -11.09
C ALA A 95 -8.74 14.26 -11.20
N ALA A 96 -9.76 14.86 -11.86
CA ALA A 96 -11.04 14.20 -12.08
C ALA A 96 -10.89 12.90 -12.88
N ARG A 97 -10.09 12.91 -13.96
CA ARG A 97 -9.79 11.70 -14.74
C ARG A 97 -9.15 10.62 -13.89
N ARG A 98 -8.16 10.96 -13.04
CA ARG A 98 -7.50 9.99 -12.15
C ARG A 98 -8.44 9.46 -11.06
N ILE A 99 -9.34 10.30 -10.54
CA ILE A 99 -10.37 9.86 -9.60
C ILE A 99 -11.29 8.81 -10.24
N ASP A 100 -11.73 9.03 -11.49
CA ASP A 100 -12.58 8.09 -12.21
C ASP A 100 -11.84 6.78 -12.49
N GLU A 101 -10.58 6.85 -12.93
CA GLU A 101 -9.74 5.66 -13.11
C GLU A 101 -9.54 4.91 -11.78
N TRP A 102 -9.27 5.64 -10.67
CA TRP A 102 -9.10 5.03 -9.36
C TRP A 102 -10.34 4.28 -8.88
N GLN A 103 -11.55 4.76 -9.18
CA GLN A 103 -12.78 4.04 -8.88
C GLN A 103 -12.86 2.64 -9.54
N VAL A 104 -12.23 2.48 -10.69
CA VAL A 104 -12.12 1.17 -11.36
C VAL A 104 -11.02 0.34 -10.74
N LEU A 105 -9.84 0.93 -10.55
CA LEU A 105 -8.67 0.25 -10.01
C LEU A 105 -8.90 -0.25 -8.58
N SER A 106 -9.51 0.57 -7.73
CA SER A 106 -9.75 0.27 -6.30
C SER A 106 -10.67 -0.94 -6.05
N LYS A 107 -11.47 -1.34 -7.04
CA LYS A 107 -12.27 -2.58 -6.96
C LYS A 107 -11.40 -3.84 -6.92
N ARG A 108 -10.23 -3.80 -7.51
CA ARG A 108 -9.26 -4.90 -7.56
C ARG A 108 -8.06 -4.65 -6.68
N ILE A 109 -7.70 -3.37 -6.49
CA ILE A 109 -6.55 -2.90 -5.73
C ILE A 109 -7.07 -1.95 -4.64
N PRO A 110 -7.69 -2.47 -3.58
CA PRO A 110 -8.32 -1.64 -2.54
C PRO A 110 -7.30 -0.84 -1.70
N SER A 111 -6.02 -1.19 -1.75
CA SER A 111 -4.96 -0.52 -0.99
C SER A 111 -3.62 -0.63 -1.72
N THR A 112 -2.85 0.45 -1.73
CA THR A 112 -1.45 0.47 -2.20
C THR A 112 -0.48 -0.26 -1.26
N ARG A 113 -0.96 -0.66 -0.08
CA ARG A 113 -0.21 -1.46 0.91
C ARG A 113 -0.19 -2.96 0.58
N LEU A 114 -1.00 -3.40 -0.38
CA LEU A 114 -0.98 -4.79 -0.82
C LEU A 114 0.33 -5.11 -1.54
N VAL A 115 0.75 -6.36 -1.39
CA VAL A 115 1.98 -6.89 -1.99
C VAL A 115 1.64 -7.63 -3.28
N PRO A 116 2.19 -7.23 -4.44
CA PRO A 116 2.03 -7.97 -5.68
C PRO A 116 2.84 -9.27 -5.64
N VAL A 117 2.20 -10.36 -6.06
CA VAL A 117 2.79 -11.71 -6.11
C VAL A 117 2.53 -12.34 -7.48
N PHE A 118 3.44 -13.20 -7.94
CA PHE A 118 3.22 -13.93 -9.18
C PHE A 118 2.20 -15.05 -8.99
N THR A 119 1.35 -15.26 -10.01
CA THR A 119 0.41 -16.37 -10.00
C THR A 119 0.99 -17.59 -10.73
N ASN A 120 0.67 -18.79 -10.24
CA ASN A 120 0.98 -20.04 -10.94
C ASN A 120 -0.11 -20.43 -11.96
N GLN A 121 -1.12 -19.56 -12.16
CA GLN A 121 -2.30 -19.85 -12.98
C GLN A 121 -2.26 -19.15 -14.34
N ALA A 122 -1.06 -18.84 -14.86
CA ALA A 122 -0.94 -18.25 -16.19
C ALA A 122 -1.58 -19.19 -17.24
N THR A 123 -2.70 -18.74 -17.78
CA THR A 123 -3.47 -19.48 -18.79
C THR A 123 -2.88 -19.35 -20.21
N THR A 124 -1.84 -18.53 -20.37
CA THR A 124 -1.21 -18.21 -21.66
C THR A 124 0.25 -18.66 -21.70
N THR A 125 0.61 -19.32 -22.78
CA THR A 125 1.97 -19.84 -23.04
C THR A 125 2.97 -18.75 -23.45
N SER A 126 2.49 -17.55 -23.79
CA SER A 126 3.35 -16.40 -24.12
C SER A 126 2.64 -15.09 -23.74
N VAL A 127 3.36 -14.22 -23.05
CA VAL A 127 2.89 -12.90 -22.68
C VAL A 127 3.81 -11.86 -23.29
N SER A 128 3.23 -10.89 -24.02
CA SER A 128 3.96 -9.74 -24.51
C SER A 128 3.85 -8.63 -23.47
N LEU A 129 4.97 -8.19 -22.95
CA LEU A 129 5.06 -7.13 -21.95
C LEU A 129 5.61 -5.85 -22.59
N THR A 130 5.02 -4.73 -22.23
CA THR A 130 5.58 -3.40 -22.52
C THR A 130 6.84 -3.16 -21.68
N PRO A 131 7.71 -2.21 -22.06
CA PRO A 131 8.86 -1.85 -21.25
C PRO A 131 8.51 -1.43 -19.81
N GLN A 132 7.36 -0.76 -19.63
CA GLN A 132 6.87 -0.34 -18.32
C GLN A 132 6.45 -1.53 -17.46
N GLU A 133 5.68 -2.47 -18.02
CA GLU A 133 5.30 -3.71 -17.33
C GLU A 133 6.52 -4.55 -16.97
N TRP A 134 7.50 -4.65 -17.88
CA TRP A 134 8.74 -5.36 -17.62
C TRP A 134 9.54 -4.71 -16.47
N SER A 135 9.66 -3.38 -16.46
CA SER A 135 10.31 -2.65 -15.38
C SER A 135 9.66 -2.91 -14.03
N LEU A 136 8.31 -2.94 -13.98
CA LEU A 136 7.56 -3.23 -12.78
C LEU A 136 7.73 -4.68 -12.34
N ILE A 137 7.56 -5.65 -13.25
CA ILE A 137 7.70 -7.09 -12.95
C ILE A 137 9.09 -7.39 -12.34
N SER A 138 10.15 -6.75 -12.85
CA SER A 138 11.50 -6.92 -12.31
C SER A 138 11.67 -6.43 -10.87
N ARG A 139 10.72 -5.68 -10.34
CA ARG A 139 10.71 -5.14 -8.97
C ARG A 139 9.78 -5.90 -8.03
N ILE A 140 8.94 -6.79 -8.54
CA ILE A 140 8.09 -7.67 -7.72
C ILE A 140 8.98 -8.74 -7.09
N ASP A 141 9.06 -8.72 -5.76
CA ASP A 141 9.81 -9.69 -4.94
C ASP A 141 8.91 -10.41 -3.94
N GLU A 142 7.57 -10.26 -4.09
CA GLU A 142 6.54 -10.82 -3.22
C GLU A 142 6.63 -10.34 -1.75
N ARG A 143 7.39 -9.28 -1.50
CA ARG A 143 7.64 -8.69 -0.16
C ARG A 143 7.24 -7.23 -0.10
N ARG A 144 7.59 -6.46 -1.13
CA ARG A 144 7.32 -5.03 -1.20
C ARG A 144 5.87 -4.76 -1.57
N SER A 145 5.26 -3.81 -0.86
CA SER A 145 3.96 -3.27 -1.21
C SER A 145 4.01 -2.50 -2.53
N ILE A 146 2.84 -2.23 -3.11
CA ILE A 146 2.71 -1.38 -4.31
C ILE A 146 3.36 -0.02 -4.08
N GLU A 147 3.18 0.57 -2.89
CA GLU A 147 3.77 1.84 -2.49
C GLU A 147 5.30 1.79 -2.49
N GLU A 148 5.91 0.75 -1.91
CA GLU A 148 7.36 0.56 -1.91
C GLU A 148 7.94 0.26 -3.29
N VAL A 149 7.19 -0.45 -4.13
CA VAL A 149 7.54 -0.65 -5.54
C VAL A 149 7.52 0.69 -6.28
N ALA A 150 6.52 1.54 -6.05
CA ALA A 150 6.40 2.87 -6.64
C ALA A 150 7.61 3.74 -6.28
N VAL A 151 7.98 3.80 -5.00
CA VAL A 151 9.19 4.50 -4.54
C VAL A 151 10.43 3.96 -5.25
N SER A 152 10.60 2.64 -5.36
CA SER A 152 11.76 2.02 -6.02
C SER A 152 11.87 2.31 -7.51
N LEU A 153 10.75 2.66 -8.16
CA LEU A 153 10.67 3.01 -9.57
C LEU A 153 10.68 4.53 -9.82
N GLY A 154 10.51 5.34 -8.76
CA GLY A 154 10.41 6.80 -8.86
C GLY A 154 9.15 7.28 -9.59
N ILE A 155 8.05 6.53 -9.51
CA ILE A 155 6.75 6.85 -10.12
C ILE A 155 5.65 6.86 -9.06
N SER A 156 4.48 7.43 -9.40
CA SER A 156 3.37 7.48 -8.45
C SER A 156 2.77 6.08 -8.18
N PRO A 157 2.26 5.83 -6.96
CA PRO A 157 1.52 4.60 -6.65
C PRO A 157 0.35 4.34 -7.60
N PHE A 158 -0.30 5.41 -8.08
CA PHE A 158 -1.37 5.33 -9.07
C PHE A 158 -0.92 4.70 -10.39
N GLU A 159 0.23 5.12 -10.95
CA GLU A 159 0.77 4.54 -12.20
C GLU A 159 1.18 3.07 -12.01
N VAL A 160 1.71 2.73 -10.83
CA VAL A 160 1.98 1.32 -10.49
C VAL A 160 0.68 0.52 -10.42
N CYS A 161 -0.37 1.04 -9.78
CA CYS A 161 -1.68 0.39 -9.71
C CYS A 161 -2.28 0.14 -11.10
N LYS A 162 -2.16 1.09 -12.04
CA LYS A 162 -2.62 0.90 -13.44
C LYS A 162 -1.92 -0.28 -14.10
N THR A 163 -0.60 -0.33 -13.97
CA THR A 163 0.19 -1.41 -14.56
C THR A 163 -0.14 -2.76 -13.90
N ILE A 164 -0.20 -2.80 -12.57
CA ILE A 164 -0.59 -4.01 -11.80
C ILE A 164 -2.00 -4.47 -12.18
N TYR A 165 -2.95 -3.56 -12.37
CA TYR A 165 -4.31 -3.91 -12.79
C TYR A 165 -4.31 -4.66 -14.13
N GLY A 166 -3.50 -4.22 -15.09
CA GLY A 166 -3.29 -4.94 -16.37
C GLY A 166 -2.71 -6.34 -16.15
N LEU A 167 -1.70 -6.47 -15.28
CA LEU A 167 -1.06 -7.73 -14.96
C LEU A 167 -2.00 -8.70 -14.19
N ILE A 168 -2.87 -8.19 -13.31
CA ILE A 168 -3.91 -8.97 -12.65
C ILE A 168 -4.93 -9.46 -13.68
N THR A 169 -5.34 -8.59 -14.59
CA THR A 169 -6.33 -8.94 -15.63
C THR A 169 -5.79 -10.01 -16.59
N SER A 170 -4.49 -9.99 -16.86
CA SER A 170 -3.81 -11.03 -17.64
C SER A 170 -3.49 -12.32 -16.86
N GLY A 171 -3.79 -12.35 -15.55
CA GLY A 171 -3.54 -13.50 -14.69
C GLY A 171 -2.06 -13.74 -14.35
N LEU A 172 -1.20 -12.75 -14.52
CA LEU A 172 0.25 -12.85 -14.20
C LEU A 172 0.56 -12.51 -12.75
N VAL A 173 -0.20 -11.60 -12.17
CA VAL A 173 0.00 -11.07 -10.82
C VAL A 173 -1.29 -11.17 -10.05
N ASP A 174 -1.20 -11.42 -8.76
CA ASP A 174 -2.27 -11.30 -7.76
C ASP A 174 -1.79 -10.40 -6.63
N LEU A 175 -2.67 -10.07 -5.68
CA LEU A 175 -2.35 -9.22 -4.54
C LEU A 175 -2.56 -9.97 -3.23
N LYS A 176 -1.63 -9.79 -2.30
CA LYS A 176 -1.70 -10.31 -0.93
C LYS A 176 -1.58 -9.19 0.09
N GLU A 177 -2.06 -9.46 1.31
CA GLU A 177 -1.86 -8.57 2.44
C GLU A 177 -0.36 -8.38 2.75
N ASP A 178 0.00 -7.16 3.16
CA ASP A 178 1.37 -6.88 3.62
C ASP A 178 1.58 -7.40 5.05
N LEU A 179 2.11 -8.61 5.14
CA LEU A 179 2.40 -9.24 6.42
C LEU A 179 3.50 -8.53 7.22
N ASN A 180 4.35 -7.70 6.58
CA ASN A 180 5.40 -6.95 7.29
C ASN A 180 4.83 -5.90 8.25
N ARG A 181 3.57 -5.48 8.07
CA ARG A 181 2.88 -4.48 8.90
C ARG A 181 1.96 -5.08 9.97
N LEU A 182 1.81 -6.39 10.00
CA LEU A 182 1.03 -7.07 11.04
C LEU A 182 1.78 -7.02 12.38
N GLY A 183 1.60 -5.93 13.14
CA GLY A 183 2.13 -5.83 14.51
C GLY A 183 3.64 -5.84 14.67
N THR A 184 4.41 -5.52 13.61
CA THR A 184 5.88 -5.63 13.59
C THR A 184 6.58 -4.75 14.62
N ASP A 185 6.01 -3.61 15.01
CA ASP A 185 6.65 -2.75 16.01
C ASP A 185 6.73 -3.44 17.37
N ARG A 186 5.69 -4.18 17.75
CA ARG A 186 5.68 -4.98 18.98
C ARG A 186 6.63 -6.18 18.88
N LEU A 187 6.68 -6.85 17.74
CA LEU A 187 7.59 -7.97 17.51
C LEU A 187 9.07 -7.57 17.67
N LYS A 188 9.42 -6.31 17.34
CA LYS A 188 10.79 -5.78 17.52
C LYS A 188 11.20 -5.64 18.99
N GLU A 189 10.23 -5.51 19.89
CA GLU A 189 10.45 -5.40 21.33
C GLU A 189 10.52 -6.77 22.03
N MET A 190 10.11 -7.85 21.34
CA MET A 190 10.07 -9.20 21.88
C MET A 190 11.48 -9.83 21.93
N THR A 191 11.71 -10.59 22.97
CA THR A 191 12.91 -11.42 23.12
C THR A 191 12.89 -12.62 22.16
N SER A 192 14.05 -13.22 21.90
CA SER A 192 14.14 -14.42 21.05
C SER A 192 13.32 -15.61 21.59
N GLU A 193 13.14 -15.70 22.90
CA GLU A 193 12.33 -16.73 23.53
C GLU A 193 10.82 -16.49 23.30
N GLU A 194 10.37 -15.24 23.43
CA GLU A 194 8.99 -14.84 23.13
C GLU A 194 8.65 -15.03 21.65
N LEU A 195 9.57 -14.65 20.75
CA LEU A 195 9.41 -14.88 19.30
C LEU A 195 9.35 -16.37 18.96
N SER A 196 10.11 -17.22 19.67
CA SER A 196 10.05 -18.67 19.47
C SER A 196 8.71 -19.26 19.94
N GLY A 197 8.18 -18.81 21.08
CA GLY A 197 6.84 -19.20 21.54
C GLY A 197 5.72 -18.74 20.60
N LEU A 198 5.85 -17.54 20.05
CA LEU A 198 4.94 -17.03 19.03
C LEU A 198 4.98 -17.88 17.76
N ALA A 199 6.18 -18.24 17.27
CA ALA A 199 6.34 -19.11 16.10
C ALA A 199 5.65 -20.47 16.30
N GLU A 200 5.76 -21.07 17.49
CA GLU A 200 5.07 -22.32 17.83
C GLU A 200 3.55 -22.14 17.79
N THR A 201 3.04 -21.05 18.34
CA THR A 201 1.60 -20.75 18.32
C THR A 201 1.05 -20.55 16.92
N LEU A 202 1.77 -19.81 16.06
CA LEU A 202 1.42 -19.56 14.66
C LEU A 202 1.40 -20.85 13.86
N HIS A 203 2.46 -21.65 14.01
CA HIS A 203 2.57 -22.94 13.34
C HIS A 203 1.43 -23.92 13.75
N GLU A 204 1.10 -23.99 15.02
CA GLU A 204 0.00 -24.85 15.50
C GLU A 204 -1.36 -24.41 14.94
N GLN A 205 -1.58 -23.08 14.75
CA GLN A 205 -2.78 -22.58 14.09
C GLN A 205 -2.87 -23.07 12.62
N ALA A 206 -1.79 -22.94 11.86
CA ALA A 206 -1.75 -23.42 10.46
C ALA A 206 -1.92 -24.95 10.39
N ARG A 207 -1.22 -25.67 11.27
CA ARG A 207 -1.27 -27.12 11.37
C ARG A 207 -2.66 -27.63 11.69
N SER A 208 -3.38 -26.98 12.61
CA SER A 208 -4.74 -27.37 12.99
C SER A 208 -5.73 -27.27 11.82
N LEU A 209 -5.54 -26.30 10.92
CA LEU A 209 -6.35 -26.14 9.70
C LEU A 209 -6.11 -27.25 8.69
N LEU A 210 -4.90 -27.79 8.62
CA LEU A 210 -4.48 -28.80 7.64
C LEU A 210 -4.40 -30.22 8.24
N ASN A 211 -5.09 -30.47 9.36
CA ASN A 211 -4.99 -31.72 10.09
C ASN A 211 -5.24 -32.95 9.18
N GLY A 212 -4.23 -33.81 9.06
CA GLY A 212 -4.27 -35.01 8.25
C GLY A 212 -4.01 -34.81 6.74
N HIS A 213 -3.71 -33.60 6.30
CA HIS A 213 -3.38 -33.34 4.90
C HIS A 213 -1.88 -33.58 4.61
N GLU A 214 -1.56 -34.17 3.44
CA GLU A 214 -0.17 -34.49 3.06
C GLU A 214 0.77 -33.28 3.05
N LYS A 215 0.24 -32.08 2.75
CA LYS A 215 1.00 -30.81 2.76
C LYS A 215 1.37 -30.27 4.14
N GLN A 216 1.00 -30.94 5.23
CA GLN A 216 1.54 -30.65 6.56
C GLN A 216 3.07 -30.72 6.61
N VAL A 217 3.68 -31.54 5.77
CA VAL A 217 5.15 -31.64 5.67
C VAL A 217 5.77 -30.29 5.25
N GLU A 218 5.08 -29.53 4.40
CA GLU A 218 5.54 -28.20 3.97
C GLU A 218 5.51 -27.20 5.16
N LEU A 219 4.47 -27.24 6.01
CA LEU A 219 4.39 -26.44 7.24
C LEU A 219 5.52 -26.77 8.22
N GLU A 220 5.77 -28.07 8.45
CA GLU A 220 6.85 -28.53 9.34
C GLU A 220 8.22 -28.05 8.83
N GLY A 221 8.42 -28.06 7.51
CA GLY A 221 9.63 -27.53 6.86
C GLY A 221 9.81 -26.03 7.11
N ALA A 222 8.76 -25.24 6.93
CA ALA A 222 8.75 -23.79 7.16
C ALA A 222 9.02 -23.47 8.63
N PHE A 223 8.38 -24.19 9.56
CA PHE A 223 8.60 -24.01 10.99
C PHE A 223 10.02 -24.34 11.43
N LYS A 224 10.58 -25.43 10.93
CA LYS A 224 11.98 -25.81 11.22
C LYS A 224 12.96 -24.74 10.73
N MET A 225 12.70 -24.17 9.54
CA MET A 225 13.50 -23.09 8.97
C MET A 225 13.41 -21.84 9.84
N SER A 226 12.19 -21.41 10.21
CA SER A 226 11.98 -20.26 11.09
C SER A 226 12.70 -20.41 12.43
N ARG A 227 12.66 -21.57 13.07
CA ARG A 227 13.40 -21.83 14.31
C ARG A 227 14.92 -21.66 14.14
N THR A 228 15.47 -22.12 13.02
CA THR A 228 16.90 -21.96 12.71
C THR A 228 17.25 -20.48 12.52
N GLU A 229 16.40 -19.74 11.85
CA GLU A 229 16.59 -18.31 11.60
C GLU A 229 16.43 -17.46 12.86
N LEU A 230 15.46 -17.78 13.73
CA LEU A 230 15.34 -17.17 15.05
C LEU A 230 16.57 -17.37 15.90
N ALA A 231 17.12 -18.60 15.93
CA ALA A 231 18.37 -18.90 16.61
C ALA A 231 19.58 -18.18 16.00
N GLY A 232 19.52 -17.88 14.69
CA GLY A 232 20.51 -17.08 13.95
C GLY A 232 20.35 -15.56 14.12
N GLY A 233 19.35 -15.09 14.88
CA GLY A 233 19.15 -13.66 15.17
C GLY A 233 18.33 -12.90 14.13
N ARG A 234 17.65 -13.55 13.18
CA ARG A 234 16.79 -12.87 12.19
C ARG A 234 15.50 -12.28 12.79
N GLY A 235 15.14 -12.66 14.02
CA GLY A 235 14.09 -12.01 14.79
C GLY A 235 12.74 -11.94 14.05
N VAL A 236 12.24 -10.73 13.89
CA VAL A 236 10.91 -10.46 13.28
C VAL A 236 10.78 -11.02 11.85
N ASP A 237 11.84 -10.94 11.06
CA ASP A 237 11.80 -11.42 9.67
C ASP A 237 11.54 -12.92 9.59
N ALA A 238 12.05 -13.70 10.55
CA ALA A 238 11.80 -15.14 10.62
C ALA A 238 10.33 -15.47 10.93
N ILE A 239 9.66 -14.64 11.74
CA ILE A 239 8.22 -14.76 12.01
C ILE A 239 7.40 -14.44 10.76
N ILE A 240 7.73 -13.36 10.07
CA ILE A 240 7.05 -12.95 8.85
C ILE A 240 7.19 -14.01 7.76
N ASP A 241 8.40 -14.56 7.56
CA ASP A 241 8.65 -15.59 6.57
C ASP A 241 7.91 -16.90 6.92
N LEU A 242 7.77 -17.23 8.22
CA LEU A 242 6.95 -18.36 8.68
C LEU A 242 5.47 -18.14 8.31
N VAL A 243 4.90 -16.99 8.67
CA VAL A 243 3.49 -16.68 8.38
C VAL A 243 3.21 -16.73 6.87
N ARG A 244 4.13 -16.23 6.03
CA ARG A 244 4.02 -16.31 4.57
C ARG A 244 4.04 -17.74 4.05
N ALA A 245 4.95 -18.55 4.57
CA ALA A 245 5.03 -19.95 4.15
C ALA A 245 3.76 -20.72 4.55
N ASP A 246 3.29 -20.52 5.77
CA ASP A 246 2.06 -21.14 6.28
C ASP A 246 0.82 -20.69 5.50
N GLU A 247 0.68 -19.37 5.25
CA GLU A 247 -0.41 -18.80 4.43
C GLU A 247 -0.43 -19.41 3.03
N LYS A 248 0.73 -19.53 2.39
CA LYS A 248 0.84 -20.12 1.05
C LYS A 248 0.34 -21.54 1.01
N VAL A 249 0.66 -22.34 2.02
CA VAL A 249 0.19 -23.74 2.12
C VAL A 249 -1.30 -23.79 2.41
N VAL A 250 -1.80 -22.98 3.37
CA VAL A 250 -3.23 -22.90 3.71
C VAL A 250 -4.04 -22.46 2.49
N SER A 251 -3.58 -21.43 1.76
CA SER A 251 -4.23 -20.92 0.55
C SER A 251 -4.30 -21.98 -0.56
N ALA A 252 -3.21 -22.72 -0.76
CA ALA A 252 -3.11 -23.76 -1.80
C ALA A 252 -4.03 -24.96 -1.51
N VAL A 253 -4.29 -25.29 -0.24
CA VAL A 253 -5.08 -26.47 0.16
C VAL A 253 -6.55 -26.12 0.41
N LEU A 254 -6.82 -25.03 1.12
CA LEU A 254 -8.15 -24.68 1.62
C LEU A 254 -8.78 -23.48 0.88
N GLY A 255 -8.01 -22.85 -0.01
CA GLY A 255 -8.47 -21.74 -0.83
C GLY A 255 -8.40 -20.37 -0.13
N PRO A 256 -8.69 -19.28 -0.88
CA PRO A 256 -8.45 -17.90 -0.45
C PRO A 256 -9.28 -17.47 0.76
N ASN A 257 -10.48 -18.01 0.96
CA ASN A 257 -11.32 -17.63 2.10
C ASN A 257 -10.74 -18.12 3.44
N GLN A 258 -10.20 -19.33 3.47
CA GLN A 258 -9.54 -19.88 4.66
C GLN A 258 -8.19 -19.23 4.91
N SER A 259 -7.46 -18.87 3.85
CA SER A 259 -6.24 -18.08 3.95
C SER A 259 -6.51 -16.70 4.62
N LYS A 260 -7.55 -15.98 4.22
CA LYS A 260 -7.96 -14.72 4.89
C LYS A 260 -8.33 -14.93 6.35
N ALA A 261 -9.07 -15.99 6.67
CA ALA A 261 -9.43 -16.31 8.05
C ALA A 261 -8.17 -16.62 8.89
N PHE A 262 -7.22 -17.35 8.33
CA PHE A 262 -5.91 -17.62 8.96
C PHE A 262 -5.16 -16.31 9.24
N LEU A 263 -5.01 -15.42 8.24
CA LEU A 263 -4.33 -14.14 8.41
C LEU A 263 -5.00 -13.23 9.45
N SER A 264 -6.33 -13.18 9.49
CA SER A 264 -7.06 -12.42 10.52
C SER A 264 -6.78 -12.95 11.92
N ARG A 265 -6.59 -14.26 12.06
CA ARG A 265 -6.26 -14.90 13.35
C ARG A 265 -4.81 -14.64 13.75
N VAL A 266 -3.89 -14.66 12.76
CA VAL A 266 -2.48 -14.24 12.95
C VAL A 266 -2.43 -12.80 13.45
N GLU A 267 -3.16 -11.89 12.81
CA GLU A 267 -3.22 -10.48 13.21
C GLU A 267 -3.72 -10.31 14.67
N GLN A 268 -4.75 -11.06 15.05
CA GLN A 268 -5.24 -11.05 16.45
C GLN A 268 -4.18 -11.54 17.44
N LEU A 269 -3.46 -12.61 17.11
CA LEU A 269 -2.38 -13.12 17.94
C LEU A 269 -1.24 -12.10 18.07
N LEU A 270 -0.83 -11.47 16.97
CA LEU A 270 0.21 -10.45 16.97
C LEU A 270 -0.17 -9.18 17.74
N LYS A 271 -1.47 -8.86 17.84
CA LYS A 271 -1.99 -7.75 18.65
C LYS A 271 -2.17 -8.11 20.12
N ALA A 272 -2.41 -9.37 20.43
CA ALA A 272 -2.68 -9.86 21.80
C ALA A 272 -1.41 -10.29 22.55
N SER A 273 -0.39 -10.75 21.85
CA SER A 273 0.93 -11.11 22.40
C SER A 273 1.74 -9.86 22.71
#